data_e75aa471b0c91d7de5ef53ef94a44e4a
#
_entry.id   e75aa471b0c91d7de5ef53ef94a44e4a
#
_cell.length_a   1.000
_cell.length_b   1.000
_cell.length_c   1.000
_cell.angle_alpha   90.00
_cell.angle_beta   90.00
_cell.angle_gamma   90.00
#
_symmetry.space_group_name_H-M   'P 1'
#
loop_
_entity.id
_entity.type
_entity.pdbx_description
1 polymer ?
#
loop_
_entity_poly.entity_id
_entity_poly.type
_entity_poly.pdbx_seq_one_letter_code
_entity_poly.pdbx_strand_id
1 'polypeptide(L)' 'EASSGGGMVRVIATCKQDIKEIIIDPKALEGGDVEMLQDLVLTAVNESIRVGRAAMEREISAITGGIKLPGII' A
#
# COMPACT_ATOMS: atom_id res chain seq x y z
N GLU A 1 -5.45 -1.93 0.51
CA GLU A 1 -4.85 -2.99 1.32
C GLU A 1 -3.61 -3.57 0.65
N ALA A 2 -2.58 -3.80 1.42
CA ALA A 2 -1.36 -4.42 0.94
C ALA A 2 -0.88 -5.43 1.98
N SER A 3 -0.13 -6.43 1.53
CA SER A 3 0.36 -7.47 2.44
C SER A 3 1.77 -7.92 2.05
N SER A 4 2.46 -8.55 2.99
CA SER A 4 3.75 -9.16 2.75
C SER A 4 3.87 -10.45 3.55
N GLY A 5 4.88 -11.27 3.21
CA GLY A 5 5.13 -12.52 3.91
C GLY A 5 3.96 -13.50 3.84
N GLY A 6 3.30 -13.59 2.69
CA GLY A 6 2.17 -14.49 2.54
C GLY A 6 0.93 -14.06 3.32
N GLY A 7 0.83 -12.78 3.63
CA GLY A 7 -0.29 -12.25 4.40
C GLY A 7 -0.02 -12.15 5.90
N MET A 8 1.21 -12.41 6.34
CA MET A 8 1.56 -12.28 7.74
C MET A 8 1.48 -10.85 8.24
N VAL A 9 1.76 -9.89 7.37
CA VAL A 9 1.60 -8.48 7.70
C VAL A 9 0.71 -7.86 6.64
N ARG A 10 -0.35 -7.19 7.08
CA ARG A 10 -1.27 -6.50 6.18
C ARG A 10 -1.38 -5.05 6.60
N VAL A 11 -1.47 -4.16 5.63
CA VAL A 11 -1.59 -2.73 5.87
C VAL A 11 -2.84 -2.24 5.16
N ILE A 12 -3.67 -1.53 5.89
CA ILE A 12 -4.87 -0.91 5.37
C ILE A 12 -4.65 0.60 5.35
N ALA A 13 -4.72 1.18 4.16
CA ALA A 13 -4.49 2.61 3.98
C ALA A 13 -5.64 3.23 3.22
N THR A 14 -5.82 4.53 3.39
CA THR A 14 -6.80 5.29 2.63
C THR A 14 -6.23 5.67 1.27
N CYS A 15 -7.10 6.15 0.39
CA CYS A 15 -6.67 6.68 -0.90
C CYS A 15 -5.76 7.90 -0.77
N LYS A 16 -5.78 8.56 0.38
CA LYS A 16 -4.89 9.69 0.67
C LYS A 16 -3.56 9.24 1.23
N GLN A 17 -3.29 7.94 1.20
CA GLN A 17 -2.06 7.34 1.70
C GLN A 17 -1.88 7.45 3.22
N ASP A 18 -2.99 7.60 3.93
CA ASP A 18 -2.96 7.53 5.40
C ASP A 18 -3.09 6.08 5.81
N ILE A 19 -2.15 5.62 6.63
CA ILE A 19 -2.19 4.25 7.15
C ILE A 19 -3.25 4.19 8.24
N LYS A 20 -4.30 3.42 8.02
CA LYS A 20 -5.38 3.27 9.00
C LYS A 20 -5.09 2.17 10.00
N GLU A 21 -4.51 1.07 9.54
CA GLU A 21 -4.35 -0.10 10.37
C GLU A 21 -3.22 -0.97 9.85
N ILE A 22 -2.48 -1.57 10.78
CA ILE A 22 -1.47 -2.58 10.44
C ILE A 22 -1.85 -3.84 11.20
N ILE A 23 -2.07 -4.92 10.48
CA ILE A 23 -2.46 -6.20 11.05
C ILE A 23 -1.29 -7.16 10.94
N ILE A 24 -0.84 -7.69 12.07
CA ILE A 24 0.27 -8.62 12.12
C ILE A 24 -0.24 -9.96 12.60
N ASP A 25 -0.05 -11.00 11.80
CA ASP A 25 -0.41 -12.36 12.20
C ASP A 25 0.52 -12.78 13.34
N PRO A 26 -0.01 -13.34 14.43
CA PRO A 26 0.83 -13.83 15.53
C PRO A 26 1.91 -14.80 15.09
N LYS A 27 1.72 -15.53 14.02
CA LYS A 27 2.73 -16.44 13.49
C LYS A 27 4.00 -15.73 13.08
N ALA A 28 3.91 -14.46 12.71
CA ALA A 28 5.08 -13.68 12.34
C ALA A 28 5.99 -13.45 13.55
N LEU A 29 5.48 -13.59 14.76
CA LEU A 29 6.22 -13.40 16.00
C LEU A 29 6.80 -14.69 16.57
N GLU A 30 6.36 -15.85 16.07
CA GLU A 30 6.75 -17.13 16.64
C GLU A 30 8.24 -17.43 16.55
N GLY A 31 8.92 -16.96 15.55
CA GLY A 31 10.35 -17.20 15.38
C GLY A 31 11.23 -16.28 16.21
N GLY A 32 10.66 -15.26 16.83
CA GLY A 32 11.44 -14.28 17.57
C GLY A 32 12.37 -13.44 16.73
N ASP A 33 12.23 -13.50 15.41
CA ASP A 33 13.08 -12.76 14.48
C ASP A 33 12.49 -11.37 14.22
N VAL A 34 12.93 -10.42 15.04
CA VAL A 34 12.45 -9.04 14.96
C VAL A 34 12.87 -8.38 13.64
N GLU A 35 14.07 -8.70 13.14
CA GLU A 35 14.54 -8.13 11.88
C GLU A 35 13.64 -8.55 10.71
N MET A 36 13.28 -9.82 10.67
CA MET A 36 12.36 -10.31 9.65
C MET A 36 11.01 -9.60 9.74
N LEU A 37 10.50 -9.42 10.96
CA LEU A 37 9.24 -8.72 11.17
C LEU A 37 9.33 -7.27 10.70
N GLN A 38 10.43 -6.60 11.00
CA GLN A 38 10.65 -5.23 10.56
C GLN A 38 10.64 -5.13 9.05
N ASP A 39 11.31 -6.06 8.37
CA ASP A 39 11.34 -6.09 6.91
C ASP A 39 9.96 -6.35 6.32
N LEU A 40 9.19 -7.25 6.92
CA LEU A 40 7.84 -7.53 6.47
C LEU A 40 6.94 -6.31 6.60
N VAL A 41 7.03 -5.61 7.73
CA VAL A 41 6.24 -4.39 7.95
C VAL A 41 6.65 -3.31 6.96
N LEU A 42 7.95 -3.10 6.79
CA LEU A 42 8.46 -2.11 5.85
C LEU A 42 7.98 -2.39 4.43
N THR A 43 8.05 -3.64 4.00
CA THR A 43 7.62 -4.05 2.67
C THR A 43 6.13 -3.81 2.49
N ALA A 44 5.31 -4.17 3.49
CA ALA A 44 3.87 -3.99 3.42
C ALA A 44 3.49 -2.51 3.37
N VAL A 45 4.14 -1.67 4.16
CA VAL A 45 3.88 -0.23 4.17
C VAL A 45 4.25 0.39 2.83
N ASN A 46 5.43 0.07 2.31
CA ASN A 46 5.87 0.58 1.01
C ASN A 46 4.95 0.11 -0.11
N GLU A 47 4.48 -1.12 -0.04
CA GLU A 47 3.55 -1.65 -1.02
C GLU A 47 2.21 -0.92 -0.96
N SER A 48 1.71 -0.61 0.25
CA SER A 48 0.46 0.12 0.39
C SER A 48 0.56 1.52 -0.20
N ILE A 49 1.69 2.17 -0.02
CA ILE A 49 1.94 3.50 -0.59
C ILE A 49 1.97 3.41 -2.12
N ARG A 50 2.66 2.41 -2.65
CA ARG A 50 2.75 2.20 -4.09
C ARG A 50 1.38 1.95 -4.71
N VAL A 51 0.59 1.08 -4.08
CA VAL A 51 -0.76 0.75 -4.56
C VAL A 51 -1.67 1.97 -4.48
N GLY A 52 -1.60 2.73 -3.38
CA GLY A 52 -2.39 3.94 -3.23
C GLY A 52 -2.05 4.98 -4.27
N ARG A 53 -0.76 5.16 -4.54
CA ARG A 53 -0.29 6.10 -5.55
C ARG A 53 -0.75 5.68 -6.95
N ALA A 54 -0.64 4.39 -7.26
CA ALA A 54 -1.08 3.88 -8.55
C ALA A 54 -2.59 4.06 -8.73
N ALA A 55 -3.37 3.85 -7.67
CA ALA A 55 -4.81 4.05 -7.71
C ALA A 55 -5.15 5.51 -7.96
N MET A 56 -4.45 6.44 -7.31
CA MET A 56 -4.65 7.87 -7.53
C MET A 56 -4.31 8.27 -8.96
N GLU A 57 -3.20 7.79 -9.46
CA GLU A 57 -2.78 8.07 -10.82
C GLU A 57 -3.79 7.55 -11.84
N ARG A 58 -4.35 6.38 -11.56
CA ARG A 58 -5.36 5.78 -12.42
C ARG A 58 -6.63 6.62 -12.45
N GLU A 59 -7.05 7.13 -11.30
CA GLU A 59 -8.23 8.00 -11.22
C GLU A 59 -8.00 9.31 -11.96
N ILE A 60 -6.84 9.91 -11.76
CA ILE A 60 -6.48 11.16 -12.43
C ILE A 60 -6.43 10.94 -13.95
N SER A 61 -5.83 9.85 -14.39
CA SER A 61 -5.75 9.50 -15.80
C SER A 61 -7.13 9.29 -16.40
N ALA A 62 -8.03 8.63 -15.67
CA ALA A 62 -9.39 8.40 -16.15
C ALA A 62 -10.14 9.70 -16.33
N ILE A 63 -10.00 10.63 -15.39
CA ILE A 63 -10.63 11.93 -15.47
C ILE A 63 -10.03 12.75 -16.61
N THR A 64 -8.71 12.81 -16.68
CA THR A 64 -8.00 13.57 -17.71
C THR A 64 -8.20 12.97 -19.08
N GLY A 65 -8.20 11.65 -19.16
CA GLY A 65 -8.40 10.95 -20.45
C GLY A 65 -9.82 11.12 -21.00
N GLY A 66 -10.81 11.28 -20.10
CA GLY A 66 -12.18 11.51 -20.49
C GLY A 66 -12.49 12.94 -20.89
N ILE A 67 -11.65 13.87 -20.42
CA ILE A 67 -11.88 15.28 -20.63
C ILE A 67 -10.74 15.85 -21.46
N LYS A 68 -10.49 15.54 -22.60
CA LYS A 68 -9.40 16.13 -23.36
C LYS A 68 -9.43 17.64 -23.26
N LEU A 69 -8.55 18.17 -22.46
CA LEU A 69 -8.45 19.61 -22.28
C LEU A 69 -7.38 20.18 -23.21
N PRO A 70 -7.79 20.85 -24.28
CA PRO A 70 -6.81 21.45 -25.19
C PRO A 70 -6.00 22.50 -24.45
N GLY A 71 -4.73 22.49 -24.66
CA GLY A 71 -3.84 23.47 -24.03
C GLY A 71 -3.19 22.96 -22.73
N ILE A 72 -3.63 21.84 -22.21
CA ILE A 72 -3.00 21.24 -21.05
C ILE A 72 -2.06 20.11 -21.46
N ILE A 73 -2.19 19.66 -22.63
CA ILE A 73 -1.41 18.57 -23.18
C ILE A 73 -0.07 19.07 -23.68
#